data_ecbe23c5406d4dacc6ba5df12d67e57d
#
_entry.id   ecbe23c5406d4dacc6ba5df12d67e57d
#
_cell.length_a   1.000
_cell.length_b   1.000
_cell.length_c   1.000
_cell.angle_alpha   90.00
_cell.angle_beta   90.00
_cell.angle_gamma   90.00
#
_symmetry.space_group_name_H-M   'P 1'
#
loop_
_entity.id
_entity.type
_entity.pdbx_description
1 polymer ?
#
loop_
_entity_poly.entity_id
_entity_poly.type
_entity_poly.pdbx_seq_one_letter_code
_entity_poly.pdbx_strand_id
1 'polypeptide(L)'
;MNLRLLPALLGLALLAGSAAAQEVIKIGEFASLTGGNASFGQESHKGTQLAIDELNAAGGVLGRKLQLITEDDQSAAGQAATAVQKLIAQDKVVALLGEVASSKSLEGAPIAQRNKIPMISPASTNPKVTETGDYIFRVCFIDPFQGTVMAKFALSKGWKKIALLTDVKQDYSVGLAEFFVKYFTANGGTVVRDQKYSSGDKDFRAQLTSVKAASPDAVFLPGYYGEVALIGKQARLLGLTAPFLGGDGWVGESLLPVAAGSLDGSFFSAHFSPDDTRPAVQDFVRRFRAKYKSEPDDMAALGYDSAMILADAIKRAGGTDSAKLRDAIAATKNHPGLTGVITLDAQRNAAKSAVILTIRNGAYKFQESVAP
;
A
#
# COMPACT_ATOMS: atom_id res chain seq x y z
N MET A 1 -19.16 -8.58 -89.73
CA MET A 1 -19.64 -7.64 -88.74
C MET A 1 -19.26 -8.21 -87.37
N ASN A 2 -18.07 -7.86 -86.92
CA ASN A 2 -17.48 -8.46 -85.71
C ASN A 2 -17.60 -7.46 -84.54
N LEU A 3 -18.44 -7.78 -83.55
CA LEU A 3 -18.58 -7.01 -82.34
C LEU A 3 -17.56 -7.50 -81.33
N ARG A 4 -16.57 -6.66 -80.91
CA ARG A 4 -15.60 -6.96 -79.92
C ARG A 4 -16.16 -6.42 -78.53
N LEU A 5 -16.41 -7.36 -77.63
CA LEU A 5 -16.72 -7.05 -76.19
C LEU A 5 -15.41 -6.79 -75.44
N LEU A 6 -15.27 -5.62 -74.88
CA LEU A 6 -14.22 -5.28 -73.90
C LEU A 6 -14.66 -5.76 -72.49
N PRO A 7 -13.82 -6.44 -71.72
CA PRO A 7 -14.11 -6.63 -70.25
C PRO A 7 -13.70 -5.40 -69.49
N ALA A 8 -14.64 -4.83 -68.68
CA ALA A 8 -14.41 -3.85 -67.71
C ALA A 8 -13.75 -4.48 -66.43
N LEU A 9 -12.49 -4.23 -66.22
CA LEU A 9 -11.79 -4.56 -64.97
C LEU A 9 -12.20 -3.55 -63.86
N LEU A 10 -13.04 -4.02 -62.94
CA LEU A 10 -13.38 -3.29 -61.72
C LEU A 10 -12.23 -3.47 -60.74
N GLY A 11 -11.37 -2.44 -60.59
CA GLY A 11 -10.29 -2.42 -59.58
C GLY A 11 -10.85 -2.19 -58.18
N LEU A 12 -10.90 -3.27 -57.38
CA LEU A 12 -11.20 -3.21 -55.96
C LEU A 12 -9.97 -2.69 -55.21
N ALA A 13 -9.91 -1.39 -54.94
CA ALA A 13 -8.87 -0.77 -54.08
C ALA A 13 -9.11 -1.20 -52.63
N LEU A 14 -8.38 -2.21 -52.17
CA LEU A 14 -8.24 -2.56 -50.75
C LEU A 14 -7.55 -1.38 -50.05
N LEU A 15 -8.32 -0.54 -49.38
CA LEU A 15 -7.83 0.39 -48.37
C LEU A 15 -7.35 -0.46 -47.17
N ALA A 16 -6.13 -0.95 -47.24
CA ALA A 16 -5.42 -1.44 -46.07
C ALA A 16 -5.09 -0.20 -45.20
N GLY A 17 -6.06 0.18 -44.36
CA GLY A 17 -5.78 1.11 -43.29
C GLY A 17 -4.71 0.48 -42.41
N SER A 18 -3.48 1.00 -42.49
CA SER A 18 -2.44 0.72 -41.50
C SER A 18 -2.99 1.16 -40.15
N ALA A 19 -3.51 0.21 -39.34
CA ALA A 19 -3.71 0.45 -37.92
C ALA A 19 -2.33 0.75 -37.37
N ALA A 20 -1.98 2.04 -37.24
CA ALA A 20 -0.83 2.45 -36.50
C ALA A 20 -0.98 1.80 -35.12
N ALA A 21 -0.06 0.93 -34.76
CA ALA A 21 -0.06 0.30 -33.44
C ALA A 21 -0.14 1.43 -32.42
N GLN A 22 -1.27 1.51 -31.72
CA GLN A 22 -1.49 2.60 -30.78
C GLN A 22 -0.46 2.45 -29.67
N GLU A 23 0.36 3.48 -29.48
CA GLU A 23 1.48 3.47 -28.56
C GLU A 23 0.99 3.13 -27.15
N VAL A 24 1.63 2.15 -26.48
CA VAL A 24 1.25 1.72 -25.11
C VAL A 24 1.48 2.85 -24.11
N ILE A 25 0.70 2.86 -23.05
CA ILE A 25 0.91 3.74 -21.88
C ILE A 25 1.82 2.99 -20.91
N LYS A 26 3.05 3.46 -20.72
CA LYS A 26 4.02 2.89 -19.80
C LYS A 26 3.81 3.43 -18.40
N ILE A 27 3.56 2.55 -17.44
CA ILE A 27 3.42 2.84 -16.02
C ILE A 27 4.59 2.19 -15.30
N GLY A 28 5.33 2.95 -14.50
CA GLY A 28 6.39 2.42 -13.67
C GLY A 28 5.85 1.94 -12.33
N GLU A 29 6.37 0.84 -11.84
CA GLU A 29 6.17 0.38 -10.48
C GLU A 29 7.53 0.18 -9.84
N PHE A 30 7.73 0.68 -8.62
CA PHE A 30 8.89 0.36 -7.80
C PHE A 30 8.39 -0.23 -6.50
N ALA A 31 8.93 -1.40 -6.16
CA ALA A 31 8.40 -2.21 -5.07
C ALA A 31 9.52 -3.08 -4.47
N SER A 32 9.43 -3.37 -3.19
CA SER A 32 10.28 -4.35 -2.50
C SER A 32 9.84 -5.76 -2.90
N LEU A 33 10.29 -6.29 -4.04
CA LEU A 33 9.97 -7.66 -4.46
C LEU A 33 10.86 -8.71 -3.79
N THR A 34 12.02 -8.27 -3.28
CA THR A 34 12.95 -9.09 -2.50
C THR A 34 13.36 -8.38 -1.20
N GLY A 35 14.07 -9.08 -0.31
CA GLY A 35 14.53 -8.52 0.96
C GLY A 35 13.50 -8.55 2.10
N GLY A 36 13.68 -7.70 3.10
CA GLY A 36 12.92 -7.74 4.36
C GLY A 36 11.43 -7.41 4.21
N ASN A 37 11.07 -6.60 3.22
CA ASN A 37 9.69 -6.16 2.95
C ASN A 37 9.06 -6.87 1.74
N ALA A 38 9.63 -8.01 1.30
CA ALA A 38 9.22 -8.68 0.07
C ALA A 38 7.72 -9.03 0.02
N SER A 39 7.12 -9.42 1.14
CA SER A 39 5.69 -9.71 1.21
C SER A 39 4.84 -8.50 0.80
N PHE A 40 5.21 -7.30 1.23
CA PHE A 40 4.52 -6.06 0.87
C PHE A 40 4.54 -5.79 -0.63
N GLY A 41 5.76 -5.77 -1.20
CA GLY A 41 5.93 -5.44 -2.61
C GLY A 41 5.31 -6.48 -3.52
N GLN A 42 5.45 -7.76 -3.21
CA GLN A 42 4.87 -8.85 -4.00
C GLN A 42 3.34 -8.82 -3.98
N GLU A 43 2.70 -8.59 -2.84
CA GLU A 43 1.24 -8.51 -2.77
C GLU A 43 0.71 -7.24 -3.45
N SER A 44 1.33 -6.08 -3.24
CA SER A 44 0.99 -4.84 -3.95
C SER A 44 1.12 -5.02 -5.46
N HIS A 45 2.22 -5.62 -5.93
CA HIS A 45 2.43 -5.92 -7.34
C HIS A 45 1.33 -6.83 -7.92
N LYS A 46 0.94 -7.90 -7.20
CA LYS A 46 -0.15 -8.78 -7.64
C LYS A 46 -1.46 -7.99 -7.83
N GLY A 47 -1.79 -7.09 -6.91
CA GLY A 47 -2.97 -6.23 -7.00
C GLY A 47 -2.89 -5.28 -8.19
N THR A 48 -1.78 -4.56 -8.33
CA THR A 48 -1.49 -3.66 -9.46
C THR A 48 -1.59 -4.38 -10.79
N GLN A 49 -0.93 -5.55 -10.92
CA GLN A 49 -0.93 -6.34 -12.16
C GLN A 49 -2.32 -6.88 -12.50
N LEU A 50 -3.12 -7.28 -11.51
CA LEU A 50 -4.49 -7.71 -11.74
C LEU A 50 -5.33 -6.57 -12.33
N ALA A 51 -5.23 -5.37 -11.78
CA ALA A 51 -5.93 -4.20 -12.31
C ALA A 51 -5.51 -3.86 -13.74
N ILE A 52 -4.20 -3.88 -14.02
CA ILE A 52 -3.65 -3.61 -15.37
C ILE A 52 -4.16 -4.65 -16.39
N ASP A 53 -4.17 -5.93 -16.03
CA ASP A 53 -4.65 -6.99 -16.91
C ASP A 53 -6.14 -6.83 -17.23
N GLU A 54 -6.95 -6.50 -16.24
CA GLU A 54 -8.39 -6.26 -16.41
C GLU A 54 -8.68 -5.02 -17.25
N LEU A 55 -7.98 -3.92 -17.00
CA LEU A 55 -8.06 -2.73 -17.84
C LEU A 55 -7.69 -3.04 -19.28
N ASN A 56 -6.64 -3.83 -19.49
CA ASN A 56 -6.20 -4.25 -20.80
C ASN A 56 -7.20 -5.19 -21.47
N ALA A 57 -7.79 -6.12 -20.74
CA ALA A 57 -8.85 -7.00 -21.26
C ALA A 57 -10.08 -6.19 -21.69
N ALA A 58 -10.41 -5.12 -20.99
CA ALA A 58 -11.51 -4.20 -21.30
C ALA A 58 -11.21 -3.21 -22.45
N GLY A 59 -10.07 -3.32 -23.14
CA GLY A 59 -9.71 -2.45 -24.28
C GLY A 59 -8.65 -1.40 -23.95
N GLY A 60 -8.15 -1.37 -22.73
CA GLY A 60 -7.13 -0.40 -22.25
C GLY A 60 -7.74 0.92 -21.78
N VAL A 61 -6.91 1.95 -21.73
CA VAL A 61 -7.30 3.31 -21.33
C VAL A 61 -7.17 4.23 -22.53
N LEU A 62 -8.24 4.93 -22.88
CA LEU A 62 -8.33 5.73 -24.11
C LEU A 62 -7.98 4.92 -25.38
N GLY A 63 -8.38 3.64 -25.41
CA GLY A 63 -8.07 2.72 -26.48
C GLY A 63 -6.62 2.20 -26.51
N ARG A 64 -5.75 2.62 -25.61
CA ARG A 64 -4.33 2.23 -25.51
C ARG A 64 -4.14 1.20 -24.41
N LYS A 65 -3.31 0.18 -24.68
CA LYS A 65 -2.93 -0.79 -23.65
C LYS A 65 -1.98 -0.16 -22.64
N LEU A 66 -2.07 -0.63 -21.40
CA LEU A 66 -1.16 -0.28 -20.31
C LEU A 66 -0.02 -1.29 -20.26
N GLN A 67 1.20 -0.83 -20.08
CA GLN A 67 2.38 -1.64 -19.82
C GLN A 67 2.91 -1.31 -18.44
N LEU A 68 2.86 -2.25 -17.52
CA LEU A 68 3.52 -2.13 -16.23
C LEU A 68 4.99 -2.50 -16.37
N ILE A 69 5.89 -1.64 -15.89
CA ILE A 69 7.34 -1.86 -15.83
C ILE A 69 7.71 -1.80 -14.37
N THR A 70 8.12 -2.94 -13.81
CA THR A 70 8.35 -3.08 -12.37
C THR A 70 9.84 -3.21 -12.08
N GLU A 71 10.34 -2.42 -11.13
CA GLU A 71 11.69 -2.45 -10.60
C GLU A 71 11.69 -2.87 -9.13
N ASP A 72 12.57 -3.83 -8.80
CA ASP A 72 12.77 -4.28 -7.43
C ASP A 72 13.75 -3.35 -6.69
N ASP A 73 13.31 -2.75 -5.59
CA ASP A 73 14.17 -1.96 -4.72
C ASP A 73 14.87 -2.80 -3.64
N GLN A 74 14.67 -4.13 -3.64
CA GLN A 74 15.33 -5.11 -2.80
C GLN A 74 15.17 -4.85 -1.28
N SER A 75 14.22 -4.01 -0.89
CA SER A 75 14.09 -3.48 0.49
C SER A 75 15.38 -2.78 1.00
N ALA A 76 16.31 -2.45 0.11
CA ALA A 76 17.62 -1.92 0.46
C ALA A 76 17.67 -0.39 0.37
N ALA A 77 18.50 0.24 1.21
CA ALA A 77 18.65 1.69 1.21
C ALA A 77 19.18 2.21 -0.14
N GLY A 78 18.58 3.29 -0.65
CA GLY A 78 18.94 3.94 -1.91
C GLY A 78 18.47 3.23 -3.18
N GLN A 79 17.96 1.99 -3.08
CA GLN A 79 17.54 1.23 -4.26
C GLN A 79 16.19 1.75 -4.83
N ALA A 80 15.28 2.21 -3.99
CA ALA A 80 14.05 2.83 -4.45
C ALA A 80 14.33 4.10 -5.29
N ALA A 81 15.29 4.91 -4.88
CA ALA A 81 15.75 6.07 -5.66
C ALA A 81 16.31 5.64 -7.03
N THR A 82 17.14 4.58 -7.06
CA THR A 82 17.72 4.04 -8.29
C THR A 82 16.65 3.50 -9.23
N ALA A 83 15.69 2.74 -8.71
CA ALA A 83 14.56 2.19 -9.45
C ALA A 83 13.72 3.31 -10.09
N VAL A 84 13.35 4.34 -9.32
CA VAL A 84 12.57 5.49 -9.82
C VAL A 84 13.33 6.24 -10.90
N GLN A 85 14.65 6.45 -10.72
CA GLN A 85 15.47 7.12 -11.72
C GLN A 85 15.52 6.34 -13.04
N LYS A 86 15.65 5.01 -12.98
CA LYS A 86 15.63 4.13 -14.16
C LYS A 86 14.29 4.20 -14.88
N LEU A 87 13.19 4.02 -14.16
CA LEU A 87 11.84 4.06 -14.73
C LEU A 87 11.56 5.37 -15.46
N ILE A 88 12.00 6.50 -14.89
CA ILE A 88 11.81 7.81 -15.51
C ILE A 88 12.78 8.03 -16.68
N ALA A 89 14.08 7.83 -16.46
CA ALA A 89 15.10 8.25 -17.40
C ALA A 89 15.25 7.30 -18.59
N GLN A 90 15.12 5.98 -18.36
CA GLN A 90 15.34 4.95 -19.37
C GLN A 90 14.01 4.45 -19.96
N ASP A 91 13.08 4.06 -19.09
CA ASP A 91 11.82 3.44 -19.53
C ASP A 91 10.78 4.46 -19.99
N LYS A 92 10.94 5.75 -19.60
CA LYS A 92 10.05 6.86 -20.01
C LYS A 92 8.61 6.63 -19.59
N VAL A 93 8.40 6.20 -18.34
CA VAL A 93 7.06 6.00 -17.78
C VAL A 93 6.33 7.33 -17.59
N VAL A 94 5.00 7.31 -17.70
CA VAL A 94 4.16 8.51 -17.58
C VAL A 94 3.71 8.77 -16.14
N ALA A 95 3.75 7.75 -15.29
CA ALA A 95 3.40 7.80 -13.88
C ALA A 95 4.10 6.67 -13.13
N LEU A 96 4.18 6.79 -11.82
CA LEU A 96 4.76 5.80 -10.91
C LEU A 96 3.71 5.28 -9.92
N LEU A 97 3.70 3.98 -9.70
CA LEU A 97 2.99 3.31 -8.61
C LEU A 97 4.04 2.75 -7.65
N GLY A 98 3.84 2.94 -6.34
CA GLY A 98 4.81 2.51 -5.32
C GLY A 98 5.19 3.67 -4.40
N GLU A 99 5.92 3.47 -3.34
CA GLU A 99 6.26 2.21 -2.72
C GLU A 99 5.29 1.97 -1.53
N VAL A 100 5.27 0.77 -0.98
CA VAL A 100 4.48 0.43 0.22
C VAL A 100 5.10 1.04 1.46
N ALA A 101 6.40 0.83 1.67
CA ALA A 101 7.11 1.31 2.85
C ALA A 101 7.42 2.81 2.76
N SER A 102 7.05 3.58 3.79
CA SER A 102 7.20 5.05 3.81
C SER A 102 8.64 5.50 3.56
N SER A 103 9.64 4.85 4.18
CA SER A 103 11.06 5.20 3.98
C SER A 103 11.51 5.01 2.52
N LYS A 104 10.95 4.02 1.81
CA LYS A 104 11.23 3.79 0.39
C LYS A 104 10.55 4.81 -0.51
N SER A 105 9.31 5.15 -0.22
CA SER A 105 8.62 6.24 -0.91
C SER A 105 9.37 7.57 -0.74
N LEU A 106 9.92 7.86 0.44
CA LEU A 106 10.72 9.06 0.70
C LEU A 106 12.04 9.10 -0.10
N GLU A 107 12.60 7.94 -0.47
CA GLU A 107 13.75 7.87 -1.38
C GLU A 107 13.35 8.21 -2.83
N GLY A 108 12.21 7.71 -3.30
CA GLY A 108 11.75 7.87 -4.69
C GLY A 108 11.03 9.18 -4.97
N ALA A 109 10.21 9.65 -4.05
CA ALA A 109 9.33 10.80 -4.23
C ALA A 109 10.06 12.11 -4.64
N PRO A 110 11.23 12.48 -4.09
CA PRO A 110 11.95 13.67 -4.55
C PRO A 110 12.39 13.60 -6.01
N ILE A 111 12.65 12.39 -6.51
CA ILE A 111 13.04 12.18 -7.91
C ILE A 111 11.82 12.33 -8.82
N ALA A 112 10.69 11.71 -8.46
CA ALA A 112 9.43 11.84 -9.17
C ALA A 112 8.98 13.31 -9.22
N GLN A 113 9.03 14.01 -8.09
CA GLN A 113 8.68 15.44 -7.99
C GLN A 113 9.53 16.32 -8.90
N ARG A 114 10.87 16.18 -8.86
CA ARG A 114 11.77 17.00 -9.71
C ARG A 114 11.54 16.77 -11.20
N ASN A 115 11.19 15.55 -11.59
CA ASN A 115 10.91 15.20 -12.98
C ASN A 115 9.45 15.45 -13.36
N LYS A 116 8.63 15.95 -12.44
CA LYS A 116 7.18 16.18 -12.64
C LYS A 116 6.46 14.91 -13.14
N ILE A 117 6.80 13.76 -12.62
CA ILE A 117 6.13 12.48 -12.90
C ILE A 117 5.20 12.18 -11.73
N PRO A 118 3.89 12.07 -11.94
CA PRO A 118 2.96 11.71 -10.86
C PRO A 118 3.31 10.36 -10.25
N MET A 119 3.34 10.30 -8.91
CA MET A 119 3.59 9.10 -8.13
C MET A 119 2.41 8.86 -7.19
N ILE A 120 1.88 7.65 -7.18
CA ILE A 120 0.83 7.21 -6.25
C ILE A 120 1.38 6.09 -5.38
N SER A 121 1.57 6.35 -4.09
CA SER A 121 1.91 5.30 -3.15
C SER A 121 0.65 4.51 -2.77
N PRO A 122 0.69 3.16 -2.80
CA PRO A 122 -0.41 2.33 -2.34
C PRO A 122 -0.59 2.42 -0.81
N ALA A 123 0.50 2.35 -0.02
CA ALA A 123 0.40 2.13 1.41
C ALA A 123 1.36 2.96 2.29
N SER A 124 2.15 3.87 1.75
CA SER A 124 3.02 4.71 2.58
C SER A 124 2.21 5.71 3.40
N THR A 125 2.08 5.48 4.69
CA THR A 125 1.19 6.22 5.59
C THR A 125 1.84 7.45 6.24
N ASN A 126 3.18 7.57 6.22
CA ASN A 126 3.86 8.71 6.81
C ASN A 126 3.53 10.01 6.05
N PRO A 127 3.06 11.09 6.72
CA PRO A 127 2.68 12.36 6.07
C PRO A 127 3.77 12.97 5.19
N LYS A 128 5.04 12.84 5.57
CA LYS A 128 6.19 13.38 4.84
C LYS A 128 6.24 12.96 3.37
N VAL A 129 5.64 11.81 3.02
CA VAL A 129 5.66 11.31 1.65
C VAL A 129 4.97 12.28 0.69
N THR A 130 3.73 12.69 0.96
CA THR A 130 3.01 13.66 0.12
C THR A 130 3.47 15.10 0.33
N GLU A 131 4.07 15.41 1.48
CA GLU A 131 4.70 16.71 1.74
C GLU A 131 5.92 16.97 0.82
N THR A 132 6.48 15.91 0.19
CA THR A 132 7.58 16.05 -0.78
C THR A 132 7.22 16.95 -1.97
N GLY A 133 5.95 16.97 -2.40
CA GLY A 133 5.53 17.85 -3.48
C GLY A 133 4.17 17.51 -4.09
N ASP A 134 3.73 18.35 -5.03
CA ASP A 134 2.39 18.31 -5.63
C ASP A 134 2.18 17.22 -6.67
N TYR A 135 3.23 16.49 -7.05
CA TYR A 135 3.16 15.29 -7.90
C TYR A 135 3.09 13.99 -7.10
N ILE A 136 3.09 14.05 -5.77
CA ILE A 136 3.13 12.87 -4.90
C ILE A 136 1.77 12.67 -4.22
N PHE A 137 1.19 11.48 -4.38
CA PHE A 137 -0.14 11.09 -3.95
C PHE A 137 -0.09 9.76 -3.18
N ARG A 138 -1.19 9.45 -2.48
CA ARG A 138 -1.40 8.13 -1.86
C ARG A 138 -2.88 7.73 -1.87
N VAL A 139 -3.15 6.44 -1.84
CA VAL A 139 -4.51 5.89 -1.73
C VAL A 139 -4.81 5.31 -0.35
N CYS A 140 -3.82 5.27 0.53
CA CYS A 140 -3.96 4.85 1.94
C CYS A 140 -4.31 6.04 2.84
N PHE A 141 -4.82 5.75 4.04
CA PHE A 141 -4.90 6.73 5.14
C PHE A 141 -3.49 7.09 5.65
N ILE A 142 -3.40 8.00 6.62
CA ILE A 142 -2.12 8.51 7.15
C ILE A 142 -1.91 8.17 8.63
N ASP A 143 -0.65 8.15 9.06
CA ASP A 143 -0.26 7.84 10.45
C ASP A 143 -0.95 8.69 11.52
N PRO A 144 -1.24 10.01 11.32
CA PRO A 144 -2.04 10.79 12.26
C PRO A 144 -3.42 10.18 12.54
N PHE A 145 -4.07 9.65 11.50
CA PHE A 145 -5.36 9.00 11.63
C PHE A 145 -5.23 7.64 12.29
N GLN A 146 -4.38 6.74 11.76
CA GLN A 146 -4.27 5.38 12.33
C GLN A 146 -3.71 5.39 13.75
N GLY A 147 -2.75 6.28 14.07
CA GLY A 147 -2.24 6.44 15.43
C GLY A 147 -3.34 6.87 16.42
N THR A 148 -4.20 7.81 15.99
CA THR A 148 -5.38 8.23 16.77
C THR A 148 -6.37 7.08 16.93
N VAL A 149 -6.67 6.33 15.87
CA VAL A 149 -7.56 5.17 15.89
C VAL A 149 -7.09 4.13 16.90
N MET A 150 -5.82 3.74 16.85
CA MET A 150 -5.26 2.74 17.74
C MET A 150 -5.15 3.23 19.19
N ALA A 151 -4.89 4.51 19.41
CA ALA A 151 -4.89 5.11 20.74
C ALA A 151 -6.31 5.15 21.36
N LYS A 152 -7.33 5.54 20.59
CA LYS A 152 -8.74 5.46 21.00
C LYS A 152 -9.13 4.03 21.33
N PHE A 153 -8.75 3.09 20.48
CA PHE A 153 -9.03 1.67 20.70
C PHE A 153 -8.40 1.18 22.02
N ALA A 154 -7.13 1.49 22.29
CA ALA A 154 -6.47 1.14 23.53
C ALA A 154 -7.23 1.69 24.75
N LEU A 155 -7.60 2.98 24.73
CA LEU A 155 -8.35 3.62 25.81
C LEU A 155 -9.75 3.02 25.98
N SER A 156 -10.44 2.64 24.91
CA SER A 156 -11.76 1.97 24.96
C SER A 156 -11.70 0.58 25.62
N LYS A 157 -10.55 -0.10 25.52
CA LYS A 157 -10.27 -1.35 26.25
C LYS A 157 -9.90 -1.14 27.72
N GLY A 158 -9.83 0.10 28.18
CA GLY A 158 -9.38 0.44 29.52
C GLY A 158 -7.85 0.37 29.70
N TRP A 159 -7.09 0.21 28.63
CA TRP A 159 -5.63 0.15 28.67
C TRP A 159 -5.06 1.56 28.80
N LYS A 160 -4.52 1.87 29.96
CA LYS A 160 -3.99 3.19 30.31
C LYS A 160 -2.48 3.21 30.43
N LYS A 161 -1.83 2.05 30.52
CA LYS A 161 -0.38 1.89 30.61
C LYS A 161 0.13 1.18 29.37
N ILE A 162 0.77 1.90 28.47
CA ILE A 162 1.31 1.33 27.24
C ILE A 162 2.83 1.33 27.28
N ALA A 163 3.44 0.22 26.89
CA ALA A 163 4.84 0.20 26.48
C ALA A 163 4.95 0.41 24.98
N LEU A 164 6.00 1.08 24.53
CA LEU A 164 6.34 1.26 23.12
C LEU A 164 7.55 0.39 22.77
N LEU A 165 7.53 -0.13 21.53
CA LEU A 165 8.69 -0.79 20.92
C LEU A 165 8.77 -0.34 19.46
N THR A 166 9.69 0.59 19.15
CA THR A 166 9.73 1.35 17.89
C THR A 166 10.98 0.99 17.07
N ASP A 167 10.82 0.72 15.78
CA ASP A 167 11.92 0.62 14.83
C ASP A 167 12.45 2.01 14.46
N VAL A 168 13.67 2.32 14.90
CA VAL A 168 14.25 3.64 14.68
C VAL A 168 14.75 3.88 13.24
N LYS A 169 14.81 2.85 12.41
CA LYS A 169 15.22 2.95 11.01
C LYS A 169 14.06 3.13 10.02
N GLN A 170 12.82 3.05 10.50
CA GLN A 170 11.64 3.17 9.65
C GLN A 170 10.87 4.45 9.96
N ASP A 171 10.76 5.37 8.97
CA ASP A 171 9.98 6.61 9.13
C ASP A 171 8.51 6.32 9.48
N TYR A 172 7.94 5.22 8.98
CA TYR A 172 6.64 4.71 9.37
C TYR A 172 6.55 4.45 10.87
N SER A 173 7.44 3.64 11.41
CA SER A 173 7.42 3.22 12.81
C SER A 173 7.57 4.40 13.77
N VAL A 174 8.52 5.30 13.47
CA VAL A 174 8.78 6.50 14.24
C VAL A 174 7.55 7.43 14.20
N GLY A 175 7.06 7.74 13.02
CA GLY A 175 5.92 8.66 12.86
C GLY A 175 4.64 8.13 13.51
N LEU A 176 4.31 6.85 13.28
CA LEU A 176 3.12 6.24 13.86
C LEU A 176 3.18 6.19 15.39
N ALA A 177 4.37 5.89 15.97
CA ALA A 177 4.57 5.96 17.42
C ALA A 177 4.29 7.36 17.98
N GLU A 178 4.81 8.40 17.32
CA GLU A 178 4.59 9.80 17.73
C GLU A 178 3.11 10.18 17.73
N PHE A 179 2.36 9.86 16.68
CA PHE A 179 0.94 10.19 16.60
C PHE A 179 0.09 9.41 17.60
N PHE A 180 0.40 8.12 17.80
CA PHE A 180 -0.24 7.32 18.86
C PHE A 180 -0.01 7.93 20.23
N VAL A 181 1.25 8.19 20.61
CA VAL A 181 1.63 8.76 21.92
C VAL A 181 0.96 10.10 22.15
N LYS A 182 0.99 10.99 21.15
CA LYS A 182 0.39 12.32 21.24
C LYS A 182 -1.09 12.24 21.62
N TYR A 183 -1.87 11.42 20.94
CA TYR A 183 -3.29 11.29 21.27
C TYR A 183 -3.50 10.55 22.59
N PHE A 184 -2.79 9.45 22.79
CA PHE A 184 -2.94 8.58 23.97
C PHE A 184 -2.68 9.33 25.28
N THR A 185 -1.57 10.07 25.35
CA THR A 185 -1.21 10.83 26.57
C THR A 185 -2.12 12.03 26.79
N ALA A 186 -2.55 12.72 25.75
CA ALA A 186 -3.50 13.82 25.86
C ALA A 186 -4.89 13.37 26.37
N ASN A 187 -5.21 12.07 26.28
CA ASN A 187 -6.48 11.50 26.71
C ASN A 187 -6.35 10.57 27.95
N GLY A 188 -5.34 10.79 28.78
CA GLY A 188 -5.18 10.13 30.09
C GLY A 188 -4.46 8.79 30.07
N GLY A 189 -3.83 8.43 28.94
CA GLY A 189 -2.92 7.31 28.87
C GLY A 189 -1.51 7.67 29.35
N THR A 190 -0.71 6.67 29.69
CA THR A 190 0.68 6.82 30.13
C THR A 190 1.59 5.84 29.38
N VAL A 191 2.69 6.34 28.84
CA VAL A 191 3.76 5.51 28.31
C VAL A 191 4.66 5.09 29.47
N VAL A 192 4.56 3.82 29.87
CA VAL A 192 5.30 3.30 31.04
C VAL A 192 6.69 2.77 30.68
N ARG A 193 6.92 2.50 29.40
CA ARG A 193 8.23 2.10 28.88
C ARG A 193 8.32 2.46 27.39
N ASP A 194 9.44 3.02 26.97
CA ASP A 194 9.76 3.28 25.58
C ASP A 194 11.07 2.56 25.24
N GLN A 195 11.00 1.60 24.30
CA GLN A 195 12.13 0.81 23.84
C GLN A 195 12.28 0.93 22.33
N LYS A 196 13.51 0.81 21.89
CA LYS A 196 13.88 0.95 20.47
C LYS A 196 14.56 -0.33 19.97
N TYR A 197 14.39 -0.59 18.68
CA TYR A 197 15.13 -1.60 17.94
C TYR A 197 15.44 -1.07 16.53
N SER A 198 16.20 -1.82 15.75
CA SER A 198 16.52 -1.48 14.37
C SER A 198 16.06 -2.59 13.43
N SER A 199 15.55 -2.21 12.26
CA SER A 199 15.22 -3.16 11.18
C SER A 199 16.38 -4.13 10.97
N GLY A 200 16.05 -5.42 10.88
CA GLY A 200 17.01 -6.50 10.75
C GLY A 200 17.50 -7.10 12.07
N ASP A 201 17.18 -6.51 13.24
CA ASP A 201 17.47 -7.12 14.53
C ASP A 201 16.74 -8.48 14.64
N LYS A 202 17.38 -9.43 15.34
CA LYS A 202 16.84 -10.78 15.54
C LYS A 202 16.65 -11.14 17.01
N ASP A 203 17.21 -10.35 17.92
CA ASP A 203 17.13 -10.56 19.37
C ASP A 203 16.57 -9.32 20.05
N PHE A 204 15.41 -9.46 20.67
CA PHE A 204 14.67 -8.40 21.34
C PHE A 204 14.51 -8.64 22.84
N ARG A 205 15.22 -9.64 23.38
CA ARG A 205 15.06 -10.06 24.79
C ARG A 205 15.35 -8.95 25.79
N ALA A 206 16.35 -8.12 25.52
CA ALA A 206 16.68 -7.00 26.42
C ALA A 206 15.53 -5.98 26.49
N GLN A 207 15.01 -5.54 25.33
CA GLN A 207 13.87 -4.64 25.24
C GLN A 207 12.62 -5.24 25.88
N LEU A 208 12.31 -6.50 25.56
CA LEU A 208 11.14 -7.20 26.08
C LEU A 208 11.21 -7.45 27.60
N THR A 209 12.38 -7.71 28.16
CA THR A 209 12.59 -7.79 29.61
C THR A 209 12.28 -6.45 30.27
N SER A 210 12.75 -5.35 29.69
CA SER A 210 12.48 -3.98 30.17
C SER A 210 10.99 -3.65 30.08
N VAL A 211 10.31 -4.04 28.98
CA VAL A 211 8.86 -3.88 28.80
C VAL A 211 8.10 -4.67 29.86
N LYS A 212 8.44 -5.96 30.06
CA LYS A 212 7.79 -6.81 31.07
C LYS A 212 7.89 -6.23 32.48
N ALA A 213 9.06 -5.71 32.86
CA ALA A 213 9.28 -5.12 34.17
C ALA A 213 8.38 -3.90 34.43
N ALA A 214 7.96 -3.19 33.38
CA ALA A 214 7.06 -2.03 33.48
C ALA A 214 5.58 -2.43 33.63
N SER A 215 5.23 -3.70 33.50
CA SER A 215 3.85 -4.24 33.64
C SER A 215 2.81 -3.41 32.86
N PRO A 216 2.94 -3.26 31.52
CA PRO A 216 1.99 -2.51 30.71
C PRO A 216 0.68 -3.26 30.54
N ASP A 217 -0.42 -2.53 30.29
CA ASP A 217 -1.70 -3.11 29.90
C ASP A 217 -1.66 -3.68 28.48
N ALA A 218 -0.90 -3.03 27.58
CA ALA A 218 -0.60 -3.50 26.22
C ALA A 218 0.73 -2.92 25.72
N VAL A 219 1.25 -3.48 24.63
CA VAL A 219 2.47 -3.01 23.96
C VAL A 219 2.12 -2.46 22.59
N PHE A 220 2.38 -1.17 22.33
CA PHE A 220 2.25 -0.60 21.01
C PHE A 220 3.54 -0.85 20.21
N LEU A 221 3.41 -1.57 19.12
CA LEU A 221 4.50 -2.05 18.26
C LEU A 221 4.24 -1.62 16.82
N PRO A 222 4.51 -0.36 16.46
CA PRO A 222 4.38 0.14 15.08
C PRO A 222 5.56 -0.34 14.24
N GLY A 223 5.58 -1.61 13.89
CA GLY A 223 6.66 -2.26 13.14
C GLY A 223 6.15 -3.01 11.93
N TYR A 224 7.08 -3.58 11.16
CA TYR A 224 6.74 -4.44 10.03
C TYR A 224 6.70 -5.91 10.44
N TYR A 225 5.94 -6.68 9.68
CA TYR A 225 5.56 -8.07 9.95
C TYR A 225 6.74 -8.97 10.36
N GLY A 226 7.92 -8.78 9.76
CA GLY A 226 9.08 -9.64 10.01
C GLY A 226 9.58 -9.59 11.45
N GLU A 227 9.88 -8.39 11.95
CA GLU A 227 10.31 -8.17 13.33
C GLU A 227 9.17 -8.38 14.31
N VAL A 228 7.95 -7.95 13.97
CA VAL A 228 6.75 -8.12 14.80
C VAL A 228 6.52 -9.60 15.15
N ALA A 229 6.66 -10.50 14.18
CA ALA A 229 6.53 -11.94 14.41
C ALA A 229 7.58 -12.47 15.42
N LEU A 230 8.84 -12.06 15.27
CA LEU A 230 9.94 -12.45 16.15
C LEU A 230 9.77 -11.88 17.56
N ILE A 231 9.37 -10.60 17.65
CA ILE A 231 9.10 -9.91 18.91
C ILE A 231 7.96 -10.63 19.65
N GLY A 232 6.85 -10.91 18.99
CA GLY A 232 5.73 -11.65 19.59
C GLY A 232 6.18 -13.00 20.17
N LYS A 233 6.94 -13.77 19.40
CA LYS A 233 7.46 -15.07 19.82
C LYS A 233 8.39 -14.96 21.04
N GLN A 234 9.35 -14.04 21.02
CA GLN A 234 10.29 -13.84 22.14
C GLN A 234 9.58 -13.27 23.37
N ALA A 235 8.57 -12.42 23.20
CA ALA A 235 7.77 -11.91 24.31
C ALA A 235 7.10 -13.02 25.10
N ARG A 236 6.46 -13.97 24.41
CA ARG A 236 5.78 -15.10 25.07
C ARG A 236 6.76 -16.03 25.75
N LEU A 237 7.94 -16.28 25.17
CA LEU A 237 9.01 -17.06 25.79
C LEU A 237 9.52 -16.41 27.09
N LEU A 238 9.51 -15.09 27.17
CA LEU A 238 9.88 -14.33 28.38
C LEU A 238 8.72 -14.19 29.37
N GLY A 239 7.53 -14.72 29.05
CA GLY A 239 6.34 -14.62 29.90
C GLY A 239 5.72 -13.21 29.91
N LEU A 240 5.92 -12.40 28.88
CA LEU A 240 5.16 -11.16 28.66
C LEU A 240 3.80 -11.54 28.05
N THR A 241 2.72 -11.39 28.81
CA THR A 241 1.36 -11.78 28.44
C THR A 241 0.53 -10.63 27.88
N ALA A 242 0.96 -9.38 28.07
CA ALA A 242 0.27 -8.21 27.55
C ALA A 242 0.00 -8.34 26.04
N PRO A 243 -1.20 -7.96 25.55
CA PRO A 243 -1.49 -7.96 24.13
C PRO A 243 -0.66 -6.91 23.41
N PHE A 244 -0.44 -7.15 22.11
CA PHE A 244 0.20 -6.15 21.25
C PHE A 244 -0.85 -5.34 20.49
N LEU A 245 -0.51 -4.10 20.22
CA LEU A 245 -1.22 -3.20 19.32
C LEU A 245 -0.28 -2.79 18.18
N GLY A 246 -0.75 -2.75 16.96
CA GLY A 246 0.05 -2.37 15.81
C GLY A 246 -0.69 -1.53 14.78
N GLY A 247 -0.04 -1.31 13.67
CA GLY A 247 -0.59 -0.66 12.49
C GLY A 247 -0.61 -1.59 11.27
N ASP A 248 -0.92 -1.03 10.13
CA ASP A 248 -1.05 -1.71 8.84
C ASP A 248 0.23 -2.43 8.37
N GLY A 249 1.38 -2.09 8.93
CA GLY A 249 2.65 -2.81 8.72
C GLY A 249 2.69 -4.25 9.26
N TRP A 250 1.62 -4.72 9.93
CA TRP A 250 1.53 -6.11 10.41
C TRP A 250 0.98 -7.07 9.35
N VAL A 251 0.42 -6.58 8.27
CA VAL A 251 -0.07 -7.43 7.19
C VAL A 251 1.10 -7.99 6.41
N GLY A 252 1.19 -9.31 6.31
CA GLY A 252 2.24 -9.97 5.55
C GLY A 252 2.13 -11.49 5.67
N GLU A 253 2.40 -12.18 4.58
CA GLU A 253 2.23 -13.64 4.49
C GLU A 253 2.99 -14.39 5.58
N SER A 254 4.18 -13.92 5.96
CA SER A 254 5.03 -14.60 6.95
C SER A 254 4.68 -14.28 8.41
N LEU A 255 3.84 -13.26 8.72
CA LEU A 255 3.57 -12.87 10.10
C LEU A 255 3.03 -14.05 10.92
N LEU A 256 1.91 -14.61 10.49
CA LEU A 256 1.20 -15.62 11.26
C LEU A 256 1.99 -16.93 11.39
N PRO A 257 2.59 -17.49 10.31
CA PRO A 257 3.42 -18.68 10.42
C PRO A 257 4.63 -18.50 11.34
N VAL A 258 5.33 -17.37 11.26
CA VAL A 258 6.53 -17.12 12.09
C VAL A 258 6.13 -16.83 13.54
N ALA A 259 5.09 -16.07 13.78
CA ALA A 259 4.58 -15.77 15.12
C ALA A 259 4.05 -17.03 15.84
N ALA A 260 3.56 -18.02 15.10
CA ALA A 260 3.12 -19.31 15.63
C ALA A 260 2.16 -19.19 16.84
N GLY A 261 1.14 -18.33 16.74
CA GLY A 261 0.13 -18.08 17.78
C GLY A 261 0.56 -17.10 18.88
N SER A 262 1.81 -16.65 18.91
CA SER A 262 2.31 -15.73 19.94
C SER A 262 1.65 -14.34 19.93
N LEU A 263 1.02 -13.97 18.83
CA LEU A 263 0.29 -12.71 18.66
C LEU A 263 -1.23 -12.86 18.85
N ASP A 264 -1.73 -14.03 19.22
CA ASP A 264 -3.15 -14.20 19.48
C ASP A 264 -3.65 -13.24 20.57
N GLY A 265 -4.81 -12.62 20.34
CA GLY A 265 -5.35 -11.58 21.20
C GLY A 265 -4.78 -10.18 20.97
N SER A 266 -3.93 -10.00 19.96
CA SER A 266 -3.40 -8.71 19.53
C SER A 266 -4.30 -8.05 18.50
N PHE A 267 -4.15 -6.72 18.32
CA PHE A 267 -4.98 -5.91 17.42
C PHE A 267 -4.11 -4.95 16.60
N PHE A 268 -4.56 -4.63 15.40
CA PHE A 268 -3.87 -3.68 14.55
C PHE A 268 -4.82 -3.00 13.56
N SER A 269 -4.47 -1.79 13.13
CA SER A 269 -5.19 -1.09 12.06
C SER A 269 -4.80 -1.65 10.70
N ALA A 270 -5.77 -1.70 9.78
CA ALA A 270 -5.65 -2.25 8.44
C ALA A 270 -6.51 -1.43 7.46
N HIS A 271 -6.29 -1.61 6.17
CA HIS A 271 -7.03 -0.92 5.12
C HIS A 271 -8.17 -1.75 4.54
N PHE A 272 -8.11 -3.06 4.73
CA PHE A 272 -8.97 -4.01 4.04
C PHE A 272 -9.18 -5.26 4.90
N SER A 273 -10.29 -5.95 4.66
CA SER A 273 -10.53 -7.30 5.16
C SER A 273 -11.11 -8.13 4.03
N PRO A 274 -10.59 -9.34 3.77
CA PRO A 274 -11.20 -10.25 2.80
C PRO A 274 -12.61 -10.71 3.23
N ASP A 275 -12.97 -10.54 4.51
CA ASP A 275 -14.30 -10.83 5.05
C ASP A 275 -15.33 -9.71 4.77
N ASP A 276 -14.93 -8.59 4.14
CA ASP A 276 -15.85 -7.52 3.76
C ASP A 276 -16.90 -8.03 2.76
N THR A 277 -18.17 -7.90 3.12
CA THR A 277 -19.28 -8.46 2.35
C THR A 277 -19.70 -7.63 1.14
N ARG A 278 -19.08 -6.48 0.89
CA ARG A 278 -19.37 -5.67 -0.29
C ARG A 278 -19.13 -6.48 -1.58
N PRO A 279 -20.10 -6.47 -2.53
CA PRO A 279 -19.98 -7.29 -3.75
C PRO A 279 -18.68 -7.05 -4.53
N ALA A 280 -18.21 -5.82 -4.63
CA ALA A 280 -16.97 -5.48 -5.32
C ALA A 280 -15.74 -6.12 -4.66
N VAL A 281 -15.72 -6.19 -3.31
CA VAL A 281 -14.64 -6.84 -2.56
C VAL A 281 -14.66 -8.35 -2.77
N GLN A 282 -15.83 -8.99 -2.63
CA GLN A 282 -15.95 -10.44 -2.84
C GLN A 282 -15.64 -10.85 -4.28
N ASP A 283 -15.96 -10.03 -5.25
CA ASP A 283 -15.60 -10.24 -6.64
C ASP A 283 -14.07 -10.15 -6.85
N PHE A 284 -13.44 -9.14 -6.28
CA PHE A 284 -11.97 -9.02 -6.30
C PHE A 284 -11.30 -10.23 -5.64
N VAL A 285 -11.72 -10.63 -4.45
CA VAL A 285 -11.19 -11.80 -3.74
C VAL A 285 -11.29 -13.06 -4.62
N ARG A 286 -12.45 -13.27 -5.26
CA ARG A 286 -12.65 -14.42 -6.17
C ARG A 286 -11.66 -14.38 -7.36
N ARG A 287 -11.51 -13.23 -8.02
CA ARG A 287 -10.62 -13.06 -9.19
C ARG A 287 -9.15 -13.19 -8.80
N PHE A 288 -8.77 -12.61 -7.68
CA PHE A 288 -7.41 -12.72 -7.14
C PHE A 288 -7.05 -14.18 -6.83
N ARG A 289 -7.91 -14.90 -6.10
CA ARG A 289 -7.75 -16.34 -5.82
C ARG A 289 -7.66 -17.18 -7.11
N ALA A 290 -8.49 -16.86 -8.10
CA ALA A 290 -8.48 -17.58 -9.37
C ALA A 290 -7.13 -17.45 -10.08
N LYS A 291 -6.51 -16.26 -10.04
CA LYS A 291 -5.25 -15.95 -10.72
C LYS A 291 -4.03 -16.40 -9.91
N TYR A 292 -3.96 -16.04 -8.62
CA TYR A 292 -2.74 -16.20 -7.82
C TYR A 292 -2.74 -17.40 -6.87
N LYS A 293 -3.89 -18.06 -6.68
CA LYS A 293 -4.08 -19.22 -5.78
C LYS A 293 -3.78 -18.89 -4.31
N SER A 294 -3.88 -17.62 -3.93
CA SER A 294 -3.69 -17.09 -2.57
C SER A 294 -4.81 -16.12 -2.21
N GLU A 295 -4.94 -15.79 -0.92
CA GLU A 295 -5.84 -14.75 -0.44
C GLU A 295 -5.21 -13.38 -0.70
N PRO A 296 -5.99 -12.37 -1.15
CA PRO A 296 -5.50 -11.00 -1.17
C PRO A 296 -5.44 -10.41 0.23
N ASP A 297 -4.44 -9.61 0.48
CA ASP A 297 -4.31 -8.79 1.67
C ASP A 297 -4.52 -7.29 1.38
N ASP A 298 -4.23 -6.44 2.38
CA ASP A 298 -4.32 -4.99 2.27
C ASP A 298 -3.47 -4.43 1.13
N MET A 299 -2.26 -4.95 0.97
CA MET A 299 -1.30 -4.43 -0.01
C MET A 299 -1.77 -4.75 -1.43
N ALA A 300 -2.35 -5.94 -1.62
CA ALA A 300 -2.96 -6.32 -2.89
C ALA A 300 -4.16 -5.42 -3.23
N ALA A 301 -5.04 -5.15 -2.26
CA ALA A 301 -6.19 -4.28 -2.48
C ALA A 301 -5.79 -2.82 -2.76
N LEU A 302 -4.77 -2.30 -2.06
CA LEU A 302 -4.26 -0.95 -2.27
C LEU A 302 -3.49 -0.79 -3.59
N GLY A 303 -2.72 -1.80 -4.00
CA GLY A 303 -2.07 -1.84 -5.31
C GLY A 303 -3.10 -1.78 -6.44
N TYR A 304 -4.18 -2.57 -6.32
CA TYR A 304 -5.30 -2.55 -7.25
C TYR A 304 -5.97 -1.18 -7.31
N ASP A 305 -6.32 -0.59 -6.15
CA ASP A 305 -6.96 0.73 -6.08
C ASP A 305 -6.06 1.83 -6.68
N SER A 306 -4.73 1.76 -6.47
CA SER A 306 -3.77 2.72 -7.03
C SER A 306 -3.78 2.71 -8.56
N ALA A 307 -3.77 1.52 -9.16
CA ALA A 307 -3.81 1.36 -10.63
C ALA A 307 -5.15 1.81 -11.20
N MET A 308 -6.27 1.53 -10.54
CA MET A 308 -7.60 1.94 -10.96
C MET A 308 -7.79 3.45 -10.89
N ILE A 309 -7.29 4.12 -9.85
CA ILE A 309 -7.30 5.59 -9.72
C ILE A 309 -6.44 6.23 -10.80
N LEU A 310 -5.24 5.70 -11.06
CA LEU A 310 -4.39 6.19 -12.14
C LEU A 310 -5.07 6.07 -13.50
N ALA A 311 -5.68 4.92 -13.79
CA ALA A 311 -6.39 4.69 -15.05
C ALA A 311 -7.58 5.64 -15.23
N ASP A 312 -8.36 5.87 -14.17
CA ASP A 312 -9.44 6.85 -14.16
C ASP A 312 -8.92 8.28 -14.38
N ALA A 313 -7.82 8.65 -13.72
CA ALA A 313 -7.20 9.94 -13.88
C ALA A 313 -6.69 10.18 -15.32
N ILE A 314 -6.08 9.17 -15.97
CA ILE A 314 -5.67 9.25 -17.38
C ILE A 314 -6.89 9.49 -18.29
N LYS A 315 -8.02 8.83 -18.04
CA LYS A 315 -9.28 9.05 -18.78
C LYS A 315 -9.77 10.50 -18.61
N ARG A 316 -9.80 11.01 -17.38
CA ARG A 316 -10.25 12.38 -17.06
C ARG A 316 -9.31 13.45 -17.62
N ALA A 317 -8.00 13.18 -17.62
CA ALA A 317 -6.98 14.07 -18.23
C ALA A 317 -7.04 14.08 -19.76
N GLY A 318 -7.71 13.09 -20.37
CA GLY A 318 -7.73 12.92 -21.84
C GLY A 318 -6.37 12.49 -22.43
N GLY A 319 -5.46 11.99 -21.60
CA GLY A 319 -4.11 11.58 -22.03
C GLY A 319 -3.12 11.51 -20.90
N THR A 320 -1.84 11.55 -21.24
CA THR A 320 -0.72 11.32 -20.31
C THR A 320 0.18 12.58 -20.15
N ASP A 321 -0.32 13.77 -20.49
CA ASP A 321 0.37 15.01 -20.15
C ASP A 321 0.56 15.10 -18.63
N SER A 322 1.78 15.31 -18.21
CA SER A 322 2.17 15.21 -16.81
C SER A 322 1.39 16.15 -15.89
N ALA A 323 1.21 17.42 -16.28
CA ALA A 323 0.51 18.40 -15.43
C ALA A 323 -0.99 18.12 -15.38
N LYS A 324 -1.61 17.80 -16.52
CA LYS A 324 -3.03 17.42 -16.57
C LYS A 324 -3.30 16.14 -15.78
N LEU A 325 -2.39 15.15 -15.85
CA LEU A 325 -2.52 13.91 -15.12
C LEU A 325 -2.40 14.15 -13.60
N ARG A 326 -1.42 14.95 -13.17
CA ARG A 326 -1.31 15.38 -11.77
C ARG A 326 -2.62 16.01 -11.28
N ASP A 327 -3.17 16.97 -12.03
CA ASP A 327 -4.41 17.66 -11.66
C ASP A 327 -5.60 16.71 -11.64
N ALA A 328 -5.66 15.77 -12.58
CA ALA A 328 -6.69 14.77 -12.62
C ALA A 328 -6.59 13.79 -11.42
N ILE A 329 -5.39 13.39 -11.00
CA ILE A 329 -5.22 12.57 -9.80
C ILE A 329 -5.67 13.37 -8.57
N ALA A 330 -5.21 14.62 -8.42
CA ALA A 330 -5.60 15.49 -7.31
C ALA A 330 -7.13 15.72 -7.20
N ALA A 331 -7.82 15.72 -8.34
CA ALA A 331 -9.27 15.87 -8.41
C ALA A 331 -10.07 14.61 -8.12
N THR A 332 -9.44 13.50 -7.68
CA THR A 332 -10.11 12.25 -7.36
C THR A 332 -11.08 12.44 -6.19
N LYS A 333 -12.38 12.18 -6.44
CA LYS A 333 -13.45 12.27 -5.44
C LYS A 333 -14.38 11.07 -5.55
N ASN A 334 -14.75 10.52 -4.40
CA ASN A 334 -15.71 9.42 -4.27
C ASN A 334 -15.39 8.23 -5.18
N HIS A 335 -14.11 7.94 -5.42
CA HIS A 335 -13.71 6.77 -6.19
C HIS A 335 -14.08 5.49 -5.42
N PRO A 336 -14.84 4.55 -6.04
CA PRO A 336 -15.30 3.34 -5.36
C PRO A 336 -14.16 2.30 -5.30
N GLY A 337 -13.27 2.44 -4.31
CA GLY A 337 -12.16 1.52 -4.12
C GLY A 337 -12.53 0.26 -3.33
N LEU A 338 -11.69 -0.76 -3.45
CA LEU A 338 -11.78 -1.99 -2.66
C LEU A 338 -11.56 -1.70 -1.18
N THR A 339 -10.66 -0.79 -0.89
CA THR A 339 -10.30 -0.38 0.48
C THR A 339 -11.20 0.73 1.02
N GLY A 340 -12.33 0.99 0.38
CA GLY A 340 -13.31 2.02 0.74
C GLY A 340 -13.49 3.08 -0.35
N VAL A 341 -14.37 4.04 -0.10
CA VAL A 341 -14.53 5.21 -0.98
C VAL A 341 -13.34 6.13 -0.81
N ILE A 342 -12.63 6.43 -1.89
CA ILE A 342 -11.40 7.21 -1.87
C ILE A 342 -11.66 8.62 -2.41
N THR A 343 -11.40 9.61 -1.57
CA THR A 343 -11.34 11.03 -1.94
C THR A 343 -9.99 11.57 -1.52
N LEU A 344 -9.26 12.19 -2.43
CA LEU A 344 -8.01 12.85 -2.10
C LEU A 344 -8.26 14.25 -1.54
N ASP A 345 -7.63 14.56 -0.42
CA ASP A 345 -7.67 15.86 0.21
C ASP A 345 -6.70 16.86 -0.46
N ALA A 346 -6.70 18.11 0.03
CA ALA A 346 -5.80 19.15 -0.48
C ALA A 346 -4.31 18.83 -0.28
N GLN A 347 -3.98 17.93 0.64
CA GLN A 347 -2.63 17.41 0.91
C GLN A 347 -2.34 16.12 0.13
N ARG A 348 -3.26 15.71 -0.78
CA ARG A 348 -3.14 14.54 -1.65
C ARG A 348 -3.14 13.19 -0.91
N ASN A 349 -3.74 13.16 0.27
CA ASN A 349 -3.96 11.97 1.08
C ASN A 349 -5.39 11.46 0.88
N ALA A 350 -5.59 10.15 1.00
CA ALA A 350 -6.92 9.59 0.96
C ALA A 350 -7.62 9.72 2.32
N ALA A 351 -8.76 10.40 2.34
CA ALA A 351 -9.70 10.35 3.46
C ALA A 351 -10.54 9.08 3.32
N LYS A 352 -10.36 8.11 4.21
CA LYS A 352 -11.06 6.82 4.20
C LYS A 352 -11.06 6.17 5.58
N SER A 353 -11.97 5.23 5.79
CA SER A 353 -12.06 4.47 7.04
C SER A 353 -10.86 3.54 7.24
N ALA A 354 -10.54 3.27 8.50
CA ALA A 354 -9.67 2.18 8.90
C ALA A 354 -10.49 0.96 9.34
N VAL A 355 -9.88 -0.21 9.20
CA VAL A 355 -10.38 -1.48 9.76
C VAL A 355 -9.48 -1.83 10.94
N ILE A 356 -10.03 -2.25 12.06
CA ILE A 356 -9.27 -2.89 13.13
C ILE A 356 -9.43 -4.40 12.96
N LEU A 357 -8.30 -5.09 12.86
CA LEU A 357 -8.22 -6.53 12.84
C LEU A 357 -7.68 -7.05 14.18
N THR A 358 -8.05 -8.28 14.52
CA THR A 358 -7.46 -9.03 15.63
C THR A 358 -6.89 -10.34 15.12
N ILE A 359 -5.88 -10.86 15.80
CA ILE A 359 -5.34 -12.19 15.53
C ILE A 359 -5.97 -13.18 16.52
N ARG A 360 -6.63 -14.21 16.00
CA ARG A 360 -7.25 -15.28 16.81
C ARG A 360 -7.06 -16.62 16.12
N ASN A 361 -6.54 -17.60 16.88
CA ASN A 361 -6.27 -18.94 16.39
C ASN A 361 -5.42 -18.95 15.12
N GLY A 362 -4.39 -18.07 15.07
CA GLY A 362 -3.50 -17.95 13.92
C GLY A 362 -4.17 -17.40 12.65
N ALA A 363 -5.25 -16.63 12.77
CA ALA A 363 -5.93 -16.01 11.64
C ALA A 363 -6.30 -14.55 11.93
N TYR A 364 -6.29 -13.71 10.90
CA TYR A 364 -6.84 -12.37 10.97
C TYR A 364 -8.37 -12.43 11.06
N LYS A 365 -8.96 -11.63 11.93
CA LYS A 365 -10.41 -11.51 12.11
C LYS A 365 -10.82 -10.05 12.17
N PHE A 366 -11.87 -9.71 11.48
CA PHE A 366 -12.49 -8.40 11.56
C PHE A 366 -12.94 -8.10 13.00
N GLN A 367 -12.58 -6.93 13.53
CA GLN A 367 -13.00 -6.44 14.84
C GLN A 367 -14.02 -5.30 14.70
N GLU A 368 -13.65 -4.24 14.02
CA GLU A 368 -14.51 -3.09 13.78
C GLU A 368 -13.98 -2.20 12.65
N SER A 369 -14.83 -1.31 12.14
CA SER A 369 -14.45 -0.26 11.18
C SER A 369 -14.56 1.10 11.84
N VAL A 370 -13.58 1.97 11.60
CA VAL A 370 -13.49 3.31 12.19
C VAL A 370 -13.51 4.33 11.06
N ALA A 371 -14.51 5.22 11.08
CA ALA A 371 -14.62 6.32 10.11
C ALA A 371 -13.49 7.36 10.30
N PRO A 372 -13.14 8.11 9.24
CA PRO A 372 -12.16 9.20 9.29
C PRO A 372 -12.50 10.29 10.29
#